data_935fb1357ab009062045177723a8bd3e
#
_entry.id   935fb1357ab009062045177723a8bd3e
#
_cell.length_a   1.000
_cell.length_b   1.000
_cell.length_c   1.000
_cell.angle_alpha   90.00
_cell.angle_beta   90.00
_cell.angle_gamma   90.00
#
_symmetry.space_group_name_H-M   'P 1'
#
loop_
_entity.id
_entity.type
_entity.pdbx_description
1 polymer ?
#
loop_
_entity_poly.entity_id
_entity_poly.type
_entity_poly.pdbx_seq_one_letter_code
_entity_poly.pdbx_strand_id
1 'polypeptide(L)'
;MIFSTFGLFKQRLLLTKFLDKISTDKTALFWGKKHPKRRKLAHILRLPLLNLEDGFLRSVGLGVSGYPPYSIVYDDIGIYYDTTRPSHLEQLILAADTMPSETLAQARQAMDF
;
A
#
# COMPACT_ATOMS: atom_id res chain seq x y z
N MET A 1 -0.19 -9.70 10.81
CA MET A 1 0.61 -8.62 10.16
C MET A 1 1.88 -8.35 10.93
N ILE A 2 2.99 -8.24 10.24
CA ILE A 2 4.32 -7.97 10.81
C ILE A 2 4.72 -6.54 10.40
N PHE A 3 4.87 -5.66 11.37
CA PHE A 3 5.21 -4.25 11.11
C PHE A 3 6.72 -4.08 11.06
N SER A 4 7.25 -3.61 9.94
CA SER A 4 8.69 -3.45 9.74
C SER A 4 9.30 -2.31 10.55
N THR A 5 8.49 -1.36 11.02
CA THR A 5 8.93 -0.22 11.82
C THR A 5 7.98 0.10 12.97
N PHE A 6 8.50 0.80 13.97
CA PHE A 6 7.68 1.28 15.08
C PHE A 6 6.62 2.31 14.63
N GLY A 7 6.92 3.10 13.61
CA GLY A 7 5.96 4.03 13.02
C GLY A 7 4.73 3.32 12.45
N LEU A 8 4.93 2.23 11.70
CA LEU A 8 3.84 1.39 11.20
C LEU A 8 3.07 0.73 12.35
N PHE A 9 3.76 0.25 13.36
CA PHE A 9 3.12 -0.35 14.53
C PHE A 9 2.22 0.65 15.28
N LYS A 10 2.62 1.92 15.40
CA LYS A 10 1.76 2.97 15.97
C LYS A 10 0.43 3.13 15.22
N GLN A 11 0.44 2.91 13.92
CA GLN A 11 -0.76 3.02 13.06
C GLN A 11 -1.51 1.68 12.90
N ARG A 12 -1.18 0.65 13.68
CA ARG A 12 -1.70 -0.71 13.49
C ARG A 12 -3.23 -0.81 13.42
N LEU A 13 -3.95 -0.04 14.23
CA LEU A 13 -5.43 -0.09 14.22
C LEU A 13 -6.03 0.40 12.90
N LEU A 14 -5.43 1.47 12.34
CA LEU A 14 -5.84 2.00 11.05
C LEU A 14 -5.45 1.04 9.92
N LEU A 15 -4.21 0.57 9.92
CA LEU A 15 -3.69 -0.36 8.91
C LEU A 15 -4.46 -1.68 8.92
N THR A 16 -4.83 -2.21 10.08
CA THR A 16 -5.65 -3.42 10.17
C THR A 16 -6.98 -3.25 9.46
N LYS A 17 -7.66 -2.12 9.65
CA LYS A 17 -8.93 -1.85 8.97
C LYS A 17 -8.80 -1.76 7.45
N PHE A 18 -7.72 -1.12 6.95
CA PHE A 18 -7.49 -1.00 5.52
C PHE A 18 -7.07 -2.32 4.86
N LEU A 19 -6.29 -3.13 5.56
CA LEU A 19 -5.61 -4.28 4.99
C LEU A 19 -6.25 -5.62 5.37
N ASP A 20 -7.34 -5.62 6.10
CA ASP A 20 -8.00 -6.83 6.65
C ASP A 20 -8.30 -7.88 5.56
N LYS A 21 -8.73 -7.43 4.39
CA LYS A 21 -9.09 -8.32 3.27
C LYS A 21 -7.91 -8.76 2.41
N ILE A 22 -6.75 -8.11 2.52
CA ILE A 22 -5.62 -8.30 1.59
C ILE A 22 -4.34 -8.77 2.28
N SER A 23 -4.31 -8.82 3.59
CA SER A 23 -3.15 -9.26 4.37
C SER A 23 -3.49 -10.40 5.32
N THR A 24 -2.48 -11.20 5.62
CA THR A 24 -2.53 -12.27 6.62
C THR A 24 -1.68 -11.90 7.83
N ASP A 25 -1.81 -12.65 8.93
CA ASP A 25 -0.99 -12.46 10.12
C ASP A 25 0.51 -12.56 9.87
N LYS A 26 0.90 -13.24 8.78
CA LYS A 26 2.30 -13.41 8.36
C LYS A 26 2.76 -12.35 7.37
N THR A 27 1.90 -11.44 6.90
CA THR A 27 2.28 -10.42 5.93
C THR A 27 3.17 -9.36 6.57
N ALA A 28 4.35 -9.16 5.99
CA ALA A 28 5.31 -8.15 6.41
C ALA A 28 5.03 -6.82 5.68
N LEU A 29 4.73 -5.77 6.43
CA LEU A 29 4.37 -4.45 5.93
C LEU A 29 5.59 -3.55 5.88
N PHE A 30 5.80 -2.88 4.76
CA PHE A 30 6.85 -1.89 4.55
C PHE A 30 6.29 -0.61 3.97
N TRP A 31 6.74 0.53 4.48
CA TRP A 31 6.44 1.81 3.88
C TRP A 31 7.53 2.17 2.86
N GLY A 32 7.12 2.30 1.61
CA GLY A 32 8.03 2.53 0.49
C GLY A 32 9.08 1.43 0.32
N LYS A 33 10.25 1.80 -0.17
CA LYS A 33 11.40 0.89 -0.40
C LYS A 33 12.41 0.84 0.75
N LYS A 34 12.07 1.41 1.90
CA LYS A 34 12.97 1.50 3.07
C LYS A 34 13.30 0.12 3.67
N HIS A 35 14.38 0.09 4.45
CA HIS A 35 14.82 -1.05 5.24
C HIS A 35 15.24 -2.31 4.44
N PRO A 36 16.24 -2.22 3.55
CA PRO A 36 16.66 -3.32 2.68
C PRO A 36 17.06 -4.60 3.46
N LYS A 37 17.71 -4.46 4.61
CA LYS A 37 18.10 -5.61 5.45
C LYS A 37 16.88 -6.37 5.99
N ARG A 38 15.84 -5.64 6.43
CA ARG A 38 14.59 -6.26 6.93
C ARG A 38 13.80 -6.90 5.80
N ARG A 39 13.80 -6.29 4.61
CA ARG A 39 13.21 -6.87 3.39
C ARG A 39 13.89 -8.18 3.01
N LYS A 40 15.23 -8.21 3.02
CA LYS A 40 16.01 -9.42 2.76
C LYS A 40 15.68 -10.52 3.78
N LEU A 41 15.57 -10.18 5.06
CA LEU A 41 15.17 -11.13 6.10
C LEU A 41 13.75 -11.68 5.86
N ALA A 42 12.79 -10.83 5.57
CA ALA A 42 11.42 -11.26 5.26
C ALA A 42 11.38 -12.17 4.03
N HIS A 43 12.20 -11.90 3.01
CA HIS A 43 12.33 -12.77 1.84
C HIS A 43 12.93 -14.14 2.18
N ILE A 44 14.00 -14.17 2.99
CA ILE A 44 14.60 -15.41 3.47
C ILE A 44 13.58 -16.25 4.26
N LEU A 45 12.77 -15.61 5.08
CA LEU A 45 11.71 -16.25 5.86
C LEU A 45 10.46 -16.58 5.03
N ARG A 46 10.47 -16.31 3.73
CA ARG A 46 9.35 -16.52 2.80
C ARG A 46 8.05 -15.89 3.27
N LEU A 47 8.14 -14.72 3.89
CA LEU A 47 6.98 -13.95 4.30
C LEU A 47 6.40 -13.18 3.11
N PRO A 48 5.07 -13.13 2.94
CA PRO A 48 4.45 -12.23 2.01
C PRO A 48 4.82 -10.77 2.35
N LEU A 49 5.26 -10.01 1.35
CA LEU A 49 5.62 -8.60 1.48
C LEU A 49 4.49 -7.74 0.93
N LEU A 50 4.15 -6.67 1.64
CA LEU A 50 3.23 -5.67 1.18
C LEU A 50 3.88 -4.29 1.33
N ASN A 51 4.06 -3.61 0.22
CA ASN A 51 4.55 -2.24 0.18
C ASN A 51 3.37 -1.28 0.32
N LEU A 52 3.54 -0.28 1.16
CA LEU A 52 2.54 0.75 1.43
C LEU A 52 3.09 2.12 1.06
N GLU A 53 2.23 2.98 0.56
CA GLU A 53 2.50 4.40 0.33
C GLU A 53 1.23 5.22 0.56
N ASP A 54 1.39 6.54 0.69
CA ASP A 54 0.25 7.45 0.70
C ASP A 54 -0.56 7.27 -0.59
N GLY A 55 -1.86 7.16 -0.45
CA GLY A 55 -2.77 7.12 -1.58
C GLY A 55 -2.98 8.50 -2.22
N PHE A 56 -3.83 8.55 -3.24
CA PHE A 56 -4.16 9.79 -3.96
C PHE A 56 -4.73 10.86 -3.02
N LEU A 57 -5.62 10.48 -2.13
CA LEU A 57 -6.11 11.36 -1.06
C LEU A 57 -5.15 11.28 0.13
N ARG A 58 -4.22 12.21 0.18
CA ARG A 58 -3.21 12.28 1.24
C ARG A 58 -3.81 12.75 2.58
N SER A 59 -2.99 12.72 3.62
CA SER A 59 -3.32 13.32 4.92
C SER A 59 -3.44 14.85 4.85
N VAL A 60 -4.14 15.46 5.81
CA VAL A 60 -4.24 16.93 5.95
C VAL A 60 -2.87 17.58 6.13
N GLY A 61 -1.90 16.86 6.71
CA GLY A 61 -0.53 17.32 6.91
C GLY A 61 0.50 16.26 6.51
N LEU A 62 1.78 16.58 6.67
CA LEU A 62 2.85 15.64 6.37
C LEU A 62 2.82 14.45 7.33
N GLY A 63 2.94 13.23 6.80
CA GLY A 63 2.99 12.00 7.60
C GLY A 63 4.13 12.00 8.63
N VAL A 64 5.23 12.69 8.34
CA VAL A 64 6.35 12.92 9.29
C VAL A 64 5.87 13.62 10.56
N SER A 65 4.85 14.47 10.48
CA SER A 65 4.26 15.16 11.63
C SER A 65 3.21 14.32 12.38
N GLY A 66 3.06 13.05 12.02
CA GLY A 66 2.17 12.11 12.72
C GLY A 66 0.71 12.12 12.25
N TYR A 67 0.38 12.83 11.17
CA TYR A 67 -0.97 12.80 10.58
C TYR A 67 -1.25 11.44 9.93
N PRO A 68 -2.40 10.80 10.21
CA PRO A 68 -2.78 9.56 9.57
C PRO A 68 -3.13 9.80 8.09
N PRO A 69 -2.83 8.85 7.19
CA PRO A 69 -3.25 8.94 5.80
C PRO A 69 -4.76 8.73 5.67
N TYR A 70 -5.40 9.42 4.72
CA TYR A 70 -6.80 9.16 4.35
C TYR A 70 -6.95 7.98 3.41
N SER A 71 -5.96 7.73 2.57
CA SER A 71 -5.91 6.57 1.71
C SER A 71 -4.50 6.00 1.63
N ILE A 72 -4.40 4.73 1.32
CA ILE A 72 -3.14 4.00 1.23
C ILE A 72 -3.13 3.23 -0.09
N VAL A 73 -2.03 3.37 -0.81
CA VAL A 73 -1.69 2.46 -1.91
C VAL A 73 -0.98 1.26 -1.30
N TYR A 74 -1.40 0.06 -1.68
CA TYR A 74 -0.68 -1.17 -1.36
C TYR A 74 -0.20 -1.86 -2.63
N ASP A 75 0.94 -2.53 -2.55
CA ASP A 75 1.54 -3.22 -3.67
C ASP A 75 2.29 -4.47 -3.18
N ASP A 76 1.85 -5.62 -3.63
CA ASP A 76 2.43 -6.93 -3.32
C ASP A 76 3.42 -7.40 -4.40
N ILE A 77 3.54 -6.67 -5.51
CA ILE A 77 4.38 -6.96 -6.67
C ILE A 77 5.64 -6.10 -6.64
N GLY A 78 5.47 -4.80 -6.51
CA GLY A 78 6.54 -3.82 -6.51
C GLY A 78 6.17 -2.56 -5.75
N ILE A 79 6.32 -1.41 -6.39
CA ILE A 79 5.77 -0.11 -5.98
C ILE A 79 5.73 0.80 -7.20
N TYR A 80 4.71 1.61 -7.36
CA TYR A 80 4.42 2.37 -8.58
C TYR A 80 5.55 3.30 -9.08
N TYR A 81 6.40 3.80 -8.18
CA TYR A 81 7.51 4.67 -8.56
C TYR A 81 8.84 3.92 -8.83
N ASP A 82 8.84 2.59 -8.73
CA ASP A 82 10.01 1.76 -9.05
C ASP A 82 9.91 1.26 -10.49
N THR A 83 10.63 1.92 -11.38
CA THR A 83 10.65 1.59 -12.81
C THR A 83 11.46 0.33 -13.16
N THR A 84 12.11 -0.30 -12.18
CA THR A 84 12.95 -1.48 -12.41
C THR A 84 12.19 -2.81 -12.42
N ARG A 85 10.92 -2.79 -12.01
CA ARG A 85 10.04 -3.97 -11.97
C ARG A 85 8.59 -3.56 -12.13
N PRO A 86 7.70 -4.50 -12.50
CA PRO A 86 6.26 -4.25 -12.52
C PRO A 86 5.72 -3.82 -11.15
N SER A 87 4.60 -3.10 -11.15
CA SER A 87 3.84 -2.73 -9.96
C SER A 87 2.39 -3.18 -10.08
N HIS A 88 1.69 -3.23 -8.96
CA HIS A 88 0.26 -3.53 -8.96
C HIS A 88 -0.52 -2.45 -9.74
N LEU A 89 -0.16 -1.17 -9.60
CA LEU A 89 -0.76 -0.08 -10.37
C LEU A 89 -0.60 -0.28 -11.87
N GLU A 90 0.58 -0.66 -12.34
CA GLU A 90 0.82 -0.95 -13.75
C GLU A 90 -0.10 -2.07 -14.27
N GLN A 91 -0.24 -3.14 -13.49
CA GLN A 91 -1.17 -4.23 -13.85
C GLN A 91 -2.63 -3.77 -13.91
N LEU A 92 -3.08 -2.92 -12.97
CA LEU A 92 -4.41 -2.34 -12.99
C LEU A 92 -4.63 -1.46 -14.22
N ILE A 93 -3.64 -0.66 -14.62
CA ILE A 93 -3.71 0.17 -15.83
C ILE A 93 -3.82 -0.71 -17.08
N LEU A 94 -3.01 -1.76 -17.19
CA LEU A 94 -3.06 -2.68 -18.32
C LEU A 94 -4.37 -3.47 -18.40
N ALA A 95 -5.04 -3.68 -17.27
CA ALA A 95 -6.33 -4.34 -17.19
C ALA A 95 -7.54 -3.37 -17.16
N ALA A 96 -7.33 -2.09 -17.48
CA ALA A 96 -8.35 -1.03 -17.33
C ALA A 96 -9.63 -1.32 -18.12
N ASP A 97 -9.52 -1.96 -19.29
CA ASP A 97 -10.66 -2.32 -20.12
C ASP A 97 -11.63 -3.34 -19.45
N THR A 98 -11.13 -4.06 -18.44
CA THR A 98 -11.92 -5.04 -17.69
C THR A 98 -12.47 -4.49 -16.39
N MET A 99 -12.25 -3.20 -16.10
CA MET A 99 -12.67 -2.57 -14.86
C MET A 99 -14.20 -2.47 -14.77
N PRO A 100 -14.80 -2.86 -13.62
CA PRO A 100 -16.24 -2.76 -13.43
C PRO A 100 -16.76 -1.33 -13.61
N SER A 101 -17.91 -1.20 -14.29
CA SER A 101 -18.54 0.12 -14.53
C SER A 101 -18.84 0.89 -13.23
N GLU A 102 -19.16 0.18 -12.17
CA GLU A 102 -19.38 0.78 -10.85
C GLU A 102 -18.11 1.45 -10.32
N THR A 103 -16.95 0.81 -10.43
CA THR A 103 -15.65 1.37 -10.05
C THR A 103 -15.33 2.64 -10.85
N LEU A 104 -15.61 2.63 -12.16
CA LEU A 104 -15.44 3.81 -13.01
C LEU A 104 -16.39 4.94 -12.63
N ALA A 105 -17.63 4.63 -12.28
CA ALA A 105 -18.59 5.64 -11.82
C ALA A 105 -18.15 6.27 -10.49
N GLN A 106 -17.68 5.48 -9.53
CA GLN A 106 -17.14 5.97 -8.26
C GLN A 106 -15.90 6.86 -8.48
N ALA A 107 -15.00 6.48 -9.39
CA ALA A 107 -13.83 7.28 -9.72
C ALA A 107 -14.21 8.63 -10.34
N ARG A 108 -15.18 8.66 -11.26
CA ARG A 108 -15.71 9.90 -11.84
C ARG A 108 -16.31 10.80 -10.78
N GLN A 109 -17.13 10.24 -9.90
CA GLN A 109 -17.73 10.99 -8.80
C GLN A 109 -16.67 11.61 -7.87
N ALA A 110 -15.58 10.89 -7.61
CA ALA A 110 -14.46 11.40 -6.82
C ALA A 110 -13.68 12.52 -7.53
N MET A 111 -13.58 12.47 -8.86
CA MET A 111 -12.92 13.53 -9.66
C MET A 111 -13.76 14.80 -9.77
N ASP A 112 -15.09 14.70 -9.76
CA ASP A 112 -16.01 15.83 -9.84
C ASP A 112 -16.12 16.61 -8.51
N PHE A 113 -15.47 16.13 -7.47
CA PHE A 113 -15.46 16.72 -6.14
C PHE A 113 -14.37 17.79 -6.02
#